data_ef9bb8f44ea1c7b3ed66db3dcf0e88d5
#
_entry.id   ef9bb8f44ea1c7b3ed66db3dcf0e88d5
#
_cell.length_a   1.000
_cell.length_b   1.000
_cell.length_c   1.000
_cell.angle_alpha   90.00
_cell.angle_beta   90.00
_cell.angle_gamma   90.00
#
_symmetry.space_group_name_H-M   'P 1'
#
loop_
_entity.id
_entity.type
_entity.pdbx_description
1 polymer ?
#
loop_
_entity_poly.entity_id
_entity_poly.type
_entity_poly.pdbx_seq_one_letter_code
_entity_poly.pdbx_strand_id
1 'polypeptide(L)'
;MTTTPKDDRQESNREPKPLIEDEYLPEQEPPHPGWLSIGEILKVNHPVFANSSFLIGYHNSSNVYLLSGDYLTLVDTGNDYTVFSDIEKLGHSIAEIRKVVLTHGHHDHCMGIFEMLRFPAVMENKRLEIIMHAAGPEEFKRMATDAGFPPVELKGGEILELSGFEWEVIHTPGHTIDGISLYHEPTGTTITGDTVLSDAVADTDKTAGGSLDYYLYGLRQVMKKNIVHILPGHGVPVAVTGRRTVEQTYEAVMMKILNVTPEDKITWMAGARRLAEKGLLAEVVYCCDKELLLGPQNLQAMQLKGLALNDMGRCQEAIEIFDLILARDRSAYTLTAKGQALMGLTKYADSLPYFDEALAKDPQIREAGVFKGMALYFLGRSEEAMAIEAFKSEFDARFRSQFDKGRQEPESDGCSHDA
;
A
#
# COMPACT_ATOMS: atom_id res chain seq x y z
N MET A 1 44.66 59.77 68.00
CA MET A 1 44.61 58.50 68.66
C MET A 1 44.37 57.47 67.60
N THR A 2 45.45 56.85 67.22
CA THR A 2 45.61 55.95 66.11
C THR A 2 45.34 54.51 66.53
N THR A 3 44.55 53.77 65.83
CA THR A 3 44.57 52.29 65.90
C THR A 3 44.45 51.72 64.49
N THR A 4 45.55 51.07 64.06
CA THR A 4 45.66 50.26 62.87
C THR A 4 44.85 49.00 62.93
N PRO A 5 44.28 48.51 61.83
CA PRO A 5 43.69 47.14 61.71
C PRO A 5 44.80 46.16 61.32
N LYS A 6 44.68 44.99 61.95
CA LYS A 6 45.44 43.79 61.67
C LYS A 6 45.04 43.14 60.37
N ASP A 7 46.04 42.71 59.64
CA ASP A 7 46.05 41.91 58.47
C ASP A 7 45.90 40.44 58.89
N ASP A 8 44.80 39.79 58.50
CA ASP A 8 44.59 38.36 58.65
C ASP A 8 44.36 37.74 57.25
N ARG A 9 45.43 37.51 56.51
CA ARG A 9 45.44 36.61 55.36
C ARG A 9 45.64 35.19 55.87
N GLN A 10 44.52 34.41 55.97
CA GLN A 10 44.59 32.98 55.98
C GLN A 10 44.29 32.46 54.54
N GLU A 11 45.34 32.06 53.85
CA GLU A 11 45.29 31.24 52.66
C GLU A 11 44.71 29.85 53.04
N SER A 12 43.46 29.60 52.63
CA SER A 12 42.93 28.26 52.65
C SER A 12 43.34 27.52 51.36
N ASN A 13 44.38 26.72 51.48
CA ASN A 13 44.67 25.66 50.54
C ASN A 13 43.46 24.70 50.48
N ARG A 14 42.56 24.89 49.53
CA ARG A 14 41.59 23.89 49.09
C ARG A 14 42.15 23.24 47.85
N GLU A 15 42.67 22.02 47.99
CA GLU A 15 42.86 21.13 46.84
C GLU A 15 41.58 21.01 46.04
N PRO A 16 41.65 21.11 44.69
CA PRO A 16 40.48 20.88 43.87
C PRO A 16 40.01 19.43 44.07
N LYS A 17 38.77 19.24 44.48
CA LYS A 17 38.10 17.94 44.42
C LYS A 17 38.19 17.44 42.97
N PRO A 18 38.59 16.18 42.70
CA PRO A 18 38.47 15.60 41.41
C PRO A 18 36.99 15.64 41.01
N LEU A 19 36.70 16.20 39.85
CA LEU A 19 35.44 15.96 39.13
C LEU A 19 35.37 14.46 38.95
N ILE A 20 34.50 13.81 39.70
CA ILE A 20 34.07 12.43 39.39
C ILE A 20 33.37 12.59 38.04
N GLU A 21 34.07 12.29 36.96
CA GLU A 21 33.44 11.91 35.74
C GLU A 21 32.56 10.72 36.10
N ASP A 22 31.26 10.92 36.13
CA ASP A 22 30.33 9.80 36.05
C ASP A 22 30.73 9.06 34.78
N GLU A 23 31.48 7.96 34.93
CA GLU A 23 31.67 6.99 33.88
C GLU A 23 30.26 6.60 33.43
N TYR A 24 29.83 7.18 32.32
CA TYR A 24 28.69 6.64 31.54
C TYR A 24 29.14 5.26 31.12
N LEU A 25 28.91 4.26 31.98
CA LEU A 25 28.94 2.88 31.56
C LEU A 25 27.82 2.79 30.51
N PRO A 26 28.15 2.55 29.24
CA PRO A 26 27.10 2.32 28.27
C PRO A 26 26.25 1.20 28.85
N GLU A 27 24.93 1.44 28.97
CA GLU A 27 23.99 0.37 29.28
C GLU A 27 24.37 -0.78 28.35
N GLN A 28 24.71 -1.94 28.94
CA GLN A 28 25.03 -3.11 28.13
C GLN A 28 23.76 -3.41 27.33
N GLU A 29 23.80 -3.11 26.07
CA GLU A 29 22.73 -3.44 25.16
C GLU A 29 22.41 -4.93 25.34
N PRO A 30 21.12 -5.28 25.40
CA PRO A 30 20.76 -6.68 25.51
C PRO A 30 21.40 -7.45 24.35
N PRO A 31 21.96 -8.65 24.59
CA PRO A 31 22.62 -9.40 23.53
C PRO A 31 21.64 -9.60 22.38
N HIS A 32 22.09 -9.36 21.13
CA HIS A 32 21.30 -9.60 19.94
C HIS A 32 20.71 -11.02 19.98
N PRO A 33 19.40 -11.20 19.78
CA PRO A 33 18.75 -12.51 19.96
C PRO A 33 19.27 -13.58 19.01
N GLY A 34 20.08 -13.20 18.02
CA GLY A 34 20.57 -14.11 16.99
C GLY A 34 19.47 -14.53 16.02
N TRP A 35 19.79 -15.49 15.17
CA TRP A 35 18.86 -16.04 14.20
C TRP A 35 17.81 -16.93 14.88
N LEU A 36 16.55 -16.75 14.52
CA LEU A 36 15.41 -17.48 15.05
C LEU A 36 14.74 -18.28 13.91
N SER A 37 14.23 -19.48 14.25
CA SER A 37 13.52 -20.31 13.26
C SER A 37 12.17 -19.69 12.88
N ILE A 38 11.96 -19.47 11.57
CA ILE A 38 10.68 -18.98 11.04
C ILE A 38 9.57 -19.99 11.33
N GLY A 39 9.82 -21.29 11.11
CA GLY A 39 8.84 -22.35 11.33
C GLY A 39 8.35 -22.43 12.78
N GLU A 40 9.26 -22.27 13.74
CA GLU A 40 8.92 -22.29 15.17
C GLU A 40 8.07 -21.08 15.58
N ILE A 41 8.43 -19.88 15.13
CA ILE A 41 7.70 -18.64 15.47
C ILE A 41 6.32 -18.63 14.85
N LEU A 42 6.20 -18.97 13.57
CA LEU A 42 4.91 -19.04 12.89
C LEU A 42 4.09 -20.27 13.30
N LYS A 43 4.72 -21.28 13.95
CA LYS A 43 4.14 -22.60 14.26
C LYS A 43 3.68 -23.31 12.98
N VAL A 44 4.47 -23.20 11.91
CA VAL A 44 4.19 -23.78 10.61
C VAL A 44 5.20 -24.90 10.33
N ASN A 45 4.70 -26.11 10.20
CA ASN A 45 5.49 -27.26 9.76
C ASN A 45 5.35 -27.43 8.23
N HIS A 46 6.15 -26.68 7.47
CA HIS A 46 6.23 -26.77 6.03
C HIS A 46 7.69 -26.76 5.56
N PRO A 47 8.06 -27.51 4.51
CA PRO A 47 9.45 -27.57 4.04
C PRO A 47 10.10 -26.22 3.79
N VAL A 48 9.36 -25.21 3.31
CA VAL A 48 9.86 -23.85 3.07
C VAL A 48 10.45 -23.20 4.33
N PHE A 49 10.02 -23.62 5.53
CA PHE A 49 10.50 -23.07 6.81
C PHE A 49 11.31 -24.06 7.64
N ALA A 50 11.53 -25.30 7.16
CA ALA A 50 12.20 -26.34 7.93
C ALA A 50 13.59 -25.90 8.42
N ASN A 51 14.34 -25.18 7.58
CA ASN A 51 15.68 -24.68 7.87
C ASN A 51 15.80 -23.17 7.61
N SER A 52 14.64 -22.46 7.51
CA SER A 52 14.62 -21.04 7.27
C SER A 52 14.62 -20.27 8.57
N SER A 53 15.38 -19.20 8.63
CA SER A 53 15.60 -18.40 9.83
C SER A 53 15.39 -16.94 9.54
N PHE A 54 15.15 -16.15 10.58
CA PHE A 54 15.18 -14.70 10.46
C PHE A 54 16.01 -14.10 11.58
N LEU A 55 16.59 -12.96 11.27
CA LEU A 55 17.31 -12.10 12.19
C LEU A 55 16.46 -10.87 12.44
N ILE A 56 16.09 -10.61 13.68
CA ILE A 56 15.37 -9.38 14.02
C ILE A 56 16.30 -8.18 13.87
N GLY A 57 15.82 -7.14 13.18
CA GLY A 57 16.59 -5.93 12.99
C GLY A 57 16.87 -5.22 14.32
N TYR A 58 18.09 -4.75 14.47
CA TYR A 58 18.55 -4.04 15.66
C TYR A 58 18.88 -2.59 15.32
N HIS A 59 18.61 -1.65 16.21
CA HIS A 59 18.70 -0.21 15.95
C HIS A 59 17.89 0.19 14.70
N ASN A 60 18.58 0.70 13.68
CA ASN A 60 18.00 1.16 12.42
C ASN A 60 18.18 0.13 11.29
N SER A 61 18.30 -1.16 11.59
CA SER A 61 18.39 -2.21 10.58
C SER A 61 17.06 -2.94 10.42
N SER A 62 16.74 -3.35 9.20
CA SER A 62 15.56 -4.18 8.93
C SER A 62 15.74 -5.61 9.43
N ASN A 63 14.64 -6.34 9.54
CA ASN A 63 14.67 -7.79 9.63
C ASN A 63 15.29 -8.39 8.37
N VAL A 64 16.04 -9.49 8.53
CA VAL A 64 16.63 -10.24 7.42
C VAL A 64 16.09 -11.66 7.47
N TYR A 65 15.61 -12.16 6.34
CA TYR A 65 15.08 -13.52 6.22
C TYR A 65 16.02 -14.38 5.40
N LEU A 66 16.46 -15.50 5.99
CA LEU A 66 17.27 -16.52 5.33
C LEU A 66 16.38 -17.71 5.00
N LEU A 67 16.02 -17.85 3.73
CA LEU A 67 15.31 -19.02 3.22
C LEU A 67 16.34 -20.08 2.83
N SER A 68 16.13 -21.30 3.30
CA SER A 68 17.03 -22.43 3.07
C SER A 68 16.29 -23.60 2.41
N GLY A 69 16.89 -24.13 1.36
CA GLY A 69 16.38 -25.25 0.57
C GLY A 69 17.47 -25.77 -0.37
N ASP A 70 17.23 -25.78 -1.67
CA ASP A 70 18.21 -26.20 -2.67
C ASP A 70 19.45 -25.28 -2.71
N TYR A 71 19.31 -24.07 -2.23
CA TYR A 71 20.34 -23.05 -2.04
C TYR A 71 19.85 -22.00 -1.01
N LEU A 72 20.68 -21.03 -0.65
CA LEU A 72 20.30 -19.96 0.24
C LEU A 72 19.76 -18.74 -0.53
N THR A 73 18.69 -18.19 -0.01
CA THR A 73 18.14 -16.88 -0.43
C THR A 73 18.03 -15.95 0.77
N LEU A 74 18.54 -14.73 0.62
CA LEU A 74 18.24 -13.64 1.57
C LEU A 74 17.08 -12.79 1.07
N VAL A 75 16.19 -12.41 1.97
CA VAL A 75 15.23 -11.32 1.73
C VAL A 75 15.60 -10.20 2.69
N ASP A 76 15.96 -9.09 2.10
CA ASP A 76 16.67 -7.96 2.69
C ASP A 76 18.04 -8.33 3.26
N THR A 77 18.84 -7.33 3.56
CA THR A 77 20.24 -7.54 4.00
C THR A 77 20.60 -6.73 5.24
N GLY A 78 19.65 -5.94 5.76
CA GLY A 78 19.99 -4.99 6.79
C GLY A 78 20.94 -3.90 6.29
N ASN A 79 21.65 -3.26 7.20
CA ASN A 79 22.57 -2.16 6.91
C ASN A 79 24.02 -2.39 7.35
N ASP A 80 24.37 -3.58 7.85
CA ASP A 80 25.68 -3.89 8.35
C ASP A 80 26.17 -5.31 8.01
N TYR A 81 27.40 -5.63 8.39
CA TYR A 81 28.09 -6.88 8.08
C TYR A 81 27.75 -8.02 9.07
N THR A 82 27.12 -7.74 10.18
CA THR A 82 26.92 -8.75 11.26
C THR A 82 26.04 -9.88 10.78
N VAL A 83 25.09 -9.60 9.91
CA VAL A 83 24.22 -10.58 9.23
C VAL A 83 25.05 -11.71 8.63
N PHE A 84 26.13 -11.39 7.92
CA PHE A 84 26.92 -12.38 7.17
C PHE A 84 27.81 -13.22 8.08
N SER A 85 28.41 -12.60 9.09
CA SER A 85 29.17 -13.35 10.10
C SER A 85 28.29 -14.31 10.89
N ASP A 86 27.03 -13.97 11.07
CA ASP A 86 26.07 -14.79 11.77
C ASP A 86 25.52 -15.94 10.92
N ILE A 87 25.43 -15.80 9.62
CA ILE A 87 25.11 -16.89 8.69
C ILE A 87 26.17 -18.01 8.79
N GLU A 88 27.44 -17.66 8.93
CA GLU A 88 28.52 -18.64 9.13
C GLU A 88 28.38 -19.38 10.48
N LYS A 89 27.89 -18.70 11.52
CA LYS A 89 27.58 -19.34 12.82
C LYS A 89 26.42 -20.33 12.76
N LEU A 90 25.50 -20.16 11.80
CA LEU A 90 24.43 -21.13 11.50
C LEU A 90 24.97 -22.37 10.76
N GLY A 91 26.25 -22.40 10.39
CA GLY A 91 26.87 -23.51 9.67
C GLY A 91 26.73 -23.42 8.16
N HIS A 92 26.32 -22.27 7.63
CA HIS A 92 26.24 -22.01 6.20
C HIS A 92 27.42 -21.18 5.70
N SER A 93 27.79 -21.35 4.45
CA SER A 93 28.73 -20.46 3.79
C SER A 93 27.99 -19.32 3.09
N ILE A 94 28.49 -18.09 3.22
CA ILE A 94 27.99 -16.92 2.46
C ILE A 94 27.99 -17.22 0.94
N ALA A 95 28.94 -18.02 0.45
CA ALA A 95 29.01 -18.44 -0.95
C ALA A 95 27.84 -19.33 -1.42
N GLU A 96 27.04 -19.87 -0.50
CA GLU A 96 25.83 -20.64 -0.81
C GLU A 96 24.63 -19.75 -1.17
N ILE A 97 24.72 -18.45 -0.87
CA ILE A 97 23.68 -17.47 -1.21
C ILE A 97 23.66 -17.29 -2.73
N ARG A 98 22.54 -17.60 -3.34
CA ARG A 98 22.35 -17.44 -4.81
C ARG A 98 21.42 -16.29 -5.15
N LYS A 99 20.53 -15.93 -4.25
CA LYS A 99 19.58 -14.82 -4.47
C LYS A 99 19.53 -13.91 -3.26
N VAL A 100 19.50 -12.63 -3.53
CA VAL A 100 19.15 -11.59 -2.57
C VAL A 100 17.97 -10.83 -3.14
N VAL A 101 16.83 -10.89 -2.47
CA VAL A 101 15.62 -10.15 -2.86
C VAL A 101 15.47 -8.97 -1.93
N LEU A 102 15.42 -7.75 -2.47
CA LEU A 102 15.20 -6.53 -1.69
C LEU A 102 13.72 -6.16 -1.75
N THR A 103 13.11 -6.00 -0.58
CA THR A 103 11.70 -5.60 -0.48
C THR A 103 11.49 -4.18 -0.94
N HIS A 104 12.46 -3.30 -0.70
CA HIS A 104 12.53 -1.93 -1.22
C HIS A 104 13.93 -1.34 -1.02
N GLY A 105 14.15 -0.14 -1.51
CA GLY A 105 15.48 0.46 -1.60
C GLY A 105 15.93 1.33 -0.43
N HIS A 106 15.30 1.28 0.74
CA HIS A 106 15.82 1.99 1.91
C HIS A 106 17.11 1.37 2.41
N HIS A 107 17.98 2.22 2.93
CA HIS A 107 19.34 1.86 3.32
C HIS A 107 19.39 0.73 4.35
N ASP A 108 18.48 0.71 5.29
CA ASP A 108 18.39 -0.30 6.34
C ASP A 108 17.90 -1.67 5.84
N HIS A 109 17.40 -1.75 4.59
CA HIS A 109 17.04 -3.00 3.92
C HIS A 109 18.09 -3.48 2.92
N CYS A 110 18.78 -2.56 2.24
CA CYS A 110 19.58 -2.91 1.08
C CYS A 110 21.09 -2.72 1.23
N MET A 111 21.57 -1.90 2.19
CA MET A 111 22.99 -1.53 2.22
C MET A 111 23.92 -2.62 2.72
N GLY A 112 23.41 -3.58 3.49
CA GLY A 112 24.20 -4.75 3.91
C GLY A 112 24.77 -5.54 2.73
N ILE A 113 24.13 -5.47 1.55
CA ILE A 113 24.64 -6.15 0.36
C ILE A 113 26.06 -5.70 -0.02
N PHE A 114 26.40 -4.43 0.15
CA PHE A 114 27.73 -3.92 -0.18
C PHE A 114 28.80 -4.42 0.80
N GLU A 115 28.42 -4.71 2.04
CA GLU A 115 29.28 -5.41 2.98
C GLU A 115 29.45 -6.88 2.57
N MET A 116 28.38 -7.54 2.12
CA MET A 116 28.44 -8.90 1.57
C MET A 116 29.38 -8.99 0.36
N LEU A 117 29.35 -8.02 -0.55
CA LEU A 117 30.17 -7.98 -1.74
C LEU A 117 31.67 -7.77 -1.44
N ARG A 118 32.07 -7.47 -0.19
CA ARG A 118 33.50 -7.43 0.23
C ARG A 118 34.10 -8.80 0.45
N PHE A 119 33.27 -9.84 0.61
CA PHE A 119 33.76 -11.20 0.81
C PHE A 119 34.23 -11.82 -0.52
N PRO A 120 35.48 -12.27 -0.63
CA PRO A 120 36.02 -12.87 -1.87
C PRO A 120 35.14 -14.02 -2.38
N ALA A 121 34.65 -14.86 -1.48
CA ALA A 121 33.77 -15.99 -1.82
C ALA A 121 32.48 -15.55 -2.53
N VAL A 122 31.94 -14.37 -2.19
CA VAL A 122 30.77 -13.79 -2.85
C VAL A 122 31.14 -13.21 -4.21
N MET A 123 32.25 -12.47 -4.28
CA MET A 123 32.75 -11.87 -5.55
C MET A 123 33.09 -12.93 -6.59
N GLU A 124 33.51 -14.11 -6.16
CA GLU A 124 33.77 -15.27 -7.03
C GLU A 124 32.49 -16.03 -7.39
N ASN A 125 31.38 -15.81 -6.66
CA ASN A 125 30.10 -16.46 -6.87
C ASN A 125 29.35 -15.86 -8.06
N LYS A 126 29.64 -16.32 -9.26
CA LYS A 126 28.99 -15.89 -10.52
C LYS A 126 27.50 -16.24 -10.61
N ARG A 127 26.92 -16.89 -9.60
CA ARG A 127 25.52 -17.32 -9.56
C ARG A 127 24.66 -16.44 -8.63
N LEU A 128 25.26 -15.45 -7.97
CA LEU A 128 24.53 -14.51 -7.12
C LEU A 128 23.69 -13.59 -8.01
N GLU A 129 22.41 -13.51 -7.71
CA GLU A 129 21.43 -12.59 -8.29
C GLU A 129 20.94 -11.62 -7.24
N ILE A 130 21.00 -10.33 -7.52
CA ILE A 130 20.34 -9.27 -6.74
C ILE A 130 19.01 -8.96 -7.43
N ILE A 131 17.91 -9.05 -6.71
CA ILE A 131 16.56 -8.95 -7.26
C ILE A 131 15.84 -7.81 -6.53
N MET A 132 15.25 -6.87 -7.27
CA MET A 132 14.51 -5.74 -6.70
C MET A 132 13.47 -5.20 -7.68
N HIS A 133 12.58 -4.34 -7.21
CA HIS A 133 11.61 -3.71 -8.11
C HIS A 133 12.27 -2.71 -9.06
N ALA A 134 11.75 -2.62 -10.29
CA ALA A 134 12.28 -1.72 -11.33
C ALA A 134 12.29 -0.23 -10.94
N ALA A 135 11.40 0.21 -10.04
CA ALA A 135 11.37 1.57 -9.52
C ALA A 135 12.36 1.82 -8.36
N GLY A 136 13.19 0.85 -8.01
CA GLY A 136 14.19 1.00 -6.95
C GLY A 136 15.25 2.06 -7.26
N PRO A 137 16.01 2.52 -6.24
CA PRO A 137 16.94 3.63 -6.38
C PRO A 137 17.99 3.41 -7.46
N GLU A 138 18.09 4.31 -8.42
CA GLU A 138 19.07 4.23 -9.53
C GLU A 138 20.53 4.24 -9.04
N GLU A 139 20.79 4.91 -7.93
CA GLU A 139 22.14 4.92 -7.33
C GLU A 139 22.53 3.52 -6.84
N PHE A 140 21.62 2.83 -6.15
CA PHE A 140 21.84 1.45 -5.73
C PHE A 140 22.11 0.52 -6.94
N LYS A 141 21.27 0.61 -7.98
CA LYS A 141 21.41 -0.19 -9.19
C LYS A 141 22.76 0.01 -9.87
N ARG A 142 23.20 1.29 -9.96
CA ARG A 142 24.51 1.63 -10.50
C ARG A 142 25.64 1.03 -9.66
N MET A 143 25.60 1.19 -8.32
CA MET A 143 26.63 0.65 -7.43
C MET A 143 26.71 -0.88 -7.53
N ALA A 144 25.60 -1.59 -7.56
CA ALA A 144 25.55 -3.04 -7.71
C ALA A 144 26.07 -3.48 -9.09
N THR A 145 25.73 -2.74 -10.14
CA THR A 145 26.24 -2.99 -11.50
C THR A 145 27.73 -2.79 -11.61
N ASP A 146 28.26 -1.72 -11.02
CA ASP A 146 29.70 -1.41 -10.98
C ASP A 146 30.48 -2.48 -10.20
N ALA A 147 29.86 -3.10 -9.19
CA ALA A 147 30.39 -4.24 -8.47
C ALA A 147 30.32 -5.56 -9.26
N GLY A 148 29.68 -5.58 -10.43
CA GLY A 148 29.56 -6.77 -11.29
C GLY A 148 28.28 -7.59 -11.08
N PHE A 149 27.30 -7.08 -10.34
CA PHE A 149 26.02 -7.71 -10.01
C PHE A 149 24.83 -6.81 -10.40
N PRO A 150 24.58 -6.62 -11.72
CA PRO A 150 23.43 -5.81 -12.13
C PRO A 150 22.13 -6.42 -11.61
N PRO A 151 21.25 -5.62 -10.97
CA PRO A 151 20.02 -6.14 -10.42
C PRO A 151 19.06 -6.70 -11.47
N VAL A 152 18.38 -7.79 -11.14
CA VAL A 152 17.22 -8.31 -11.86
C VAL A 152 16.00 -7.49 -11.42
N GLU A 153 15.38 -6.82 -12.37
CA GLU A 153 14.29 -5.90 -12.10
C GLU A 153 12.92 -6.58 -12.20
N LEU A 154 12.09 -6.39 -11.17
CA LEU A 154 10.71 -6.87 -11.07
C LEU A 154 9.71 -5.75 -11.30
N LYS A 155 8.47 -6.12 -11.68
CA LYS A 155 7.33 -5.20 -11.85
C LYS A 155 6.13 -5.55 -10.97
N GLY A 156 6.12 -6.76 -10.39
CA GLY A 156 5.00 -7.33 -9.66
C GLY A 156 4.17 -8.29 -10.52
N GLY A 157 3.74 -9.38 -9.90
CA GLY A 157 3.04 -10.49 -10.55
C GLY A 157 3.93 -11.63 -11.01
N GLU A 158 5.27 -11.50 -10.90
CA GLU A 158 6.21 -12.58 -11.19
C GLU A 158 6.13 -13.67 -10.12
N ILE A 159 6.41 -14.90 -10.52
CA ILE A 159 6.66 -16.02 -9.61
C ILE A 159 8.17 -16.23 -9.54
N LEU A 160 8.74 -16.03 -8.36
CA LEU A 160 10.15 -16.30 -8.08
C LEU A 160 10.28 -17.67 -7.44
N GLU A 161 11.21 -18.46 -7.96
CA GLU A 161 11.68 -19.64 -7.24
C GLU A 161 12.77 -19.19 -6.26
N LEU A 162 12.52 -19.31 -4.95
CA LEU A 162 13.43 -18.95 -3.87
C LEU A 162 13.71 -20.21 -3.04
N SER A 163 14.96 -20.68 -3.07
CA SER A 163 15.42 -21.86 -2.31
C SER A 163 14.60 -23.13 -2.58
N GLY A 164 14.09 -23.30 -3.81
CA GLY A 164 13.27 -24.45 -4.22
C GLY A 164 11.76 -24.29 -4.02
N PHE A 165 11.29 -23.09 -3.66
CA PHE A 165 9.88 -22.80 -3.41
C PHE A 165 9.40 -21.59 -4.22
N GLU A 166 8.13 -21.63 -4.65
CA GLU A 166 7.53 -20.56 -5.44
C GLU A 166 6.97 -19.47 -4.54
N TRP A 167 7.34 -18.22 -4.83
CA TRP A 167 6.87 -17.01 -4.17
C TRP A 167 6.33 -16.03 -5.21
N GLU A 168 5.10 -15.58 -5.03
CA GLU A 168 4.52 -14.54 -5.88
C GLU A 168 4.99 -13.17 -5.42
N VAL A 169 5.45 -12.36 -6.35
CA VAL A 169 5.82 -10.96 -6.12
C VAL A 169 4.56 -10.10 -6.22
N ILE A 170 4.24 -9.40 -5.15
CA ILE A 170 3.15 -8.42 -5.12
C ILE A 170 3.78 -7.03 -5.09
N HIS A 171 3.53 -6.18 -6.09
CA HIS A 171 3.92 -4.79 -6.01
C HIS A 171 3.07 -4.08 -4.96
N THR A 172 3.70 -3.58 -3.91
CA THR A 172 3.07 -2.96 -2.74
C THR A 172 3.63 -1.56 -2.49
N PRO A 173 3.45 -0.64 -3.45
CA PRO A 173 3.91 0.74 -3.29
C PRO A 173 3.14 1.41 -2.16
N GLY A 174 3.77 2.39 -1.50
CA GLY A 174 3.12 3.14 -0.42
C GLY A 174 4.11 3.78 0.53
N HIS A 175 4.82 2.99 1.30
CA HIS A 175 5.97 3.45 2.07
C HIS A 175 7.02 4.04 1.13
N THR A 176 7.42 3.27 0.11
CA THR A 176 8.18 3.71 -1.07
C THR A 176 7.44 3.32 -2.34
N ILE A 177 7.88 3.81 -3.51
CA ILE A 177 7.28 3.46 -4.80
C ILE A 177 7.66 2.04 -5.25
N ASP A 178 8.82 1.56 -4.85
CA ASP A 178 9.43 0.29 -5.23
C ASP A 178 9.12 -0.88 -4.27
N GLY A 179 8.28 -0.64 -3.27
CA GLY A 179 7.91 -1.65 -2.29
C GLY A 179 7.32 -2.91 -2.92
N ILE A 180 7.83 -4.08 -2.56
CA ILE A 180 7.26 -5.38 -2.93
C ILE A 180 7.03 -6.24 -1.69
N SER A 181 6.04 -7.13 -1.80
CA SER A 181 5.81 -8.22 -0.85
C SER A 181 5.93 -9.57 -1.55
N LEU A 182 6.43 -10.57 -0.83
CA LEU A 182 6.58 -11.93 -1.35
C LEU A 182 5.55 -12.84 -0.70
N TYR A 183 4.68 -13.46 -1.48
CA TYR A 183 3.60 -14.30 -1.00
C TYR A 183 3.83 -15.78 -1.32
N HIS A 184 3.83 -16.62 -0.29
CA HIS A 184 3.90 -18.07 -0.41
C HIS A 184 2.51 -18.66 -0.17
N GLU A 185 1.83 -19.03 -1.26
CA GLU A 185 0.43 -19.48 -1.24
C GLU A 185 0.19 -20.69 -0.34
N PRO A 186 1.02 -21.77 -0.39
CA PRO A 186 0.74 -22.98 0.40
C PRO A 186 0.67 -22.76 1.91
N THR A 187 1.39 -21.76 2.44
CA THR A 187 1.35 -21.44 3.88
C THR A 187 0.56 -20.18 4.20
N GLY A 188 0.14 -19.42 3.18
CA GLY A 188 -0.47 -18.09 3.38
C GLY A 188 0.49 -17.09 4.02
N THR A 189 1.80 -17.26 3.87
CA THR A 189 2.81 -16.39 4.47
C THR A 189 3.22 -15.30 3.49
N THR A 190 3.34 -14.07 4.00
CA THR A 190 3.80 -12.93 3.21
C THR A 190 4.98 -12.25 3.91
N ILE A 191 6.10 -12.08 3.19
CA ILE A 191 7.18 -11.18 3.60
C ILE A 191 6.80 -9.81 3.05
N THR A 192 6.58 -8.83 3.93
CA THR A 192 5.90 -7.58 3.55
C THR A 192 6.84 -6.38 3.44
N GLY A 193 8.13 -6.52 3.81
CA GLY A 193 8.95 -5.33 4.03
C GLY A 193 8.19 -4.35 4.93
N ASP A 194 8.20 -3.09 4.59
CA ASP A 194 7.55 -2.04 5.37
C ASP A 194 6.11 -1.72 4.95
N THR A 195 5.55 -2.55 4.06
CA THR A 195 4.14 -2.42 3.69
C THR A 195 3.20 -2.75 4.85
N VAL A 196 3.52 -3.78 5.65
CA VAL A 196 2.75 -4.17 6.84
C VAL A 196 3.72 -4.51 7.96
N LEU A 197 3.67 -3.77 9.04
CA LEU A 197 4.43 -4.01 10.26
C LEU A 197 3.53 -4.62 11.35
N SER A 198 4.12 -5.23 12.37
CA SER A 198 3.37 -5.89 13.46
C SER A 198 2.62 -4.89 14.34
N ASP A 199 3.25 -3.78 14.70
CA ASP A 199 2.77 -2.88 15.74
C ASP A 199 2.66 -1.42 15.30
N ALA A 200 2.94 -1.11 14.03
CA ALA A 200 2.97 0.24 13.51
C ALA A 200 2.48 0.30 12.06
N VAL A 201 2.23 1.49 11.59
CA VAL A 201 2.04 1.79 10.15
C VAL A 201 3.21 2.64 9.73
N ALA A 202 4.02 2.13 8.80
CA ALA A 202 5.16 2.87 8.27
C ALA A 202 4.73 4.21 7.68
N ASP A 203 5.58 5.21 7.82
CA ASP A 203 5.35 6.49 7.17
C ASP A 203 5.64 6.40 5.67
N THR A 204 5.08 7.29 4.89
CA THR A 204 5.35 7.35 3.45
C THR A 204 6.58 8.21 3.19
N ASP A 205 7.60 7.65 2.55
CA ASP A 205 8.75 8.43 2.09
C ASP A 205 8.45 9.06 0.71
N LYS A 206 8.16 10.35 0.73
CA LYS A 206 7.89 11.11 -0.50
C LYS A 206 9.10 11.23 -1.41
N THR A 207 10.32 11.17 -0.86
CA THR A 207 11.56 11.25 -1.64
C THR A 207 11.80 9.97 -2.42
N ALA A 208 11.35 8.83 -1.87
CA ALA A 208 11.31 7.53 -2.53
C ALA A 208 9.98 7.27 -3.26
N GLY A 209 9.19 8.32 -3.55
CA GLY A 209 7.95 8.23 -4.31
C GLY A 209 6.77 7.62 -3.55
N GLY A 210 6.87 7.46 -2.23
CA GLY A 210 5.80 6.94 -1.39
C GLY A 210 4.62 7.90 -1.25
N SER A 211 3.42 7.36 -1.12
CA SER A 211 2.20 8.11 -0.87
C SER A 211 1.11 7.27 -0.24
N LEU A 212 0.18 7.91 0.48
CA LEU A 212 -0.95 7.21 1.11
C LEU A 212 -1.88 6.55 0.08
N ASP A 213 -2.08 7.15 -1.10
CA ASP A 213 -2.92 6.58 -2.16
C ASP A 213 -2.30 5.30 -2.73
N TYR A 214 -0.98 5.31 -2.98
CA TYR A 214 -0.25 4.10 -3.35
C TYR A 214 -0.28 3.07 -2.24
N TYR A 215 -0.21 3.49 -0.98
CA TYR A 215 -0.27 2.59 0.15
C TYR A 215 -1.60 1.83 0.21
N LEU A 216 -2.73 2.53 0.04
CA LEU A 216 -4.04 1.87 -0.08
C LEU A 216 -4.06 0.89 -1.26
N TYR A 217 -3.47 1.28 -2.40
CA TYR A 217 -3.38 0.37 -3.55
C TYR A 217 -2.57 -0.89 -3.21
N GLY A 218 -1.37 -0.76 -2.65
CA GLY A 218 -0.50 -1.88 -2.28
C GLY A 218 -1.20 -2.82 -1.29
N LEU A 219 -1.79 -2.28 -0.24
CA LEU A 219 -2.53 -3.06 0.76
C LEU A 219 -3.71 -3.81 0.14
N ARG A 220 -4.45 -3.20 -0.81
CA ARG A 220 -5.52 -3.90 -1.53
C ARG A 220 -5.00 -5.08 -2.36
N GLN A 221 -3.77 -5.01 -2.93
CA GLN A 221 -3.21 -6.16 -3.63
C GLN A 221 -2.91 -7.31 -2.64
N VAL A 222 -2.33 -7.00 -1.48
CA VAL A 222 -2.09 -7.99 -0.41
C VAL A 222 -3.42 -8.58 0.08
N MET A 223 -4.45 -7.76 0.28
CA MET A 223 -5.78 -8.20 0.75
C MET A 223 -6.50 -9.15 -0.21
N LYS A 224 -6.11 -9.23 -1.47
CA LYS A 224 -6.64 -10.23 -2.43
C LYS A 224 -6.14 -11.64 -2.15
N LYS A 225 -5.10 -11.80 -1.33
CA LYS A 225 -4.49 -13.08 -0.99
C LYS A 225 -5.05 -13.64 0.31
N ASN A 226 -4.89 -14.94 0.49
CA ASN A 226 -5.22 -15.60 1.77
C ASN A 226 -4.07 -15.45 2.76
N ILE A 227 -3.96 -14.30 3.40
CA ILE A 227 -2.86 -13.98 4.33
C ILE A 227 -3.15 -14.60 5.69
N VAL A 228 -2.26 -15.50 6.13
CA VAL A 228 -2.29 -16.13 7.45
C VAL A 228 -1.17 -15.58 8.32
N HIS A 229 0.03 -15.49 7.78
CA HIS A 229 1.23 -15.06 8.48
C HIS A 229 1.89 -13.87 7.79
N ILE A 230 2.54 -13.01 8.58
CA ILE A 230 3.33 -11.88 8.08
C ILE A 230 4.74 -11.96 8.63
N LEU A 231 5.69 -11.74 7.76
CA LEU A 231 7.11 -11.55 8.03
C LEU A 231 7.44 -10.08 7.66
N PRO A 232 7.43 -9.16 8.64
CA PRO A 232 7.55 -7.72 8.39
C PRO A 232 9.01 -7.27 8.22
N GLY A 233 9.22 -6.10 7.63
CA GLY A 233 10.54 -5.47 7.55
C GLY A 233 11.10 -5.04 8.90
N HIS A 234 10.25 -4.69 9.85
CA HIS A 234 10.61 -4.38 11.23
C HIS A 234 9.64 -5.01 12.23
N GLY A 235 10.15 -5.27 13.43
CA GLY A 235 9.36 -5.86 14.50
C GLY A 235 9.27 -7.38 14.41
N VAL A 236 8.35 -7.97 15.15
CA VAL A 236 8.22 -9.42 15.27
C VAL A 236 7.30 -10.02 14.20
N PRO A 237 7.56 -11.25 13.72
CA PRO A 237 6.64 -11.96 12.85
C PRO A 237 5.23 -12.12 13.43
N VAL A 238 4.21 -12.03 12.59
CA VAL A 238 2.80 -12.18 12.97
C VAL A 238 2.30 -13.56 12.54
N ALA A 239 1.98 -14.39 13.53
CA ALA A 239 1.44 -15.73 13.29
C ALA A 239 -0.09 -15.72 13.32
N VAL A 240 -0.72 -16.40 12.36
CA VAL A 240 -2.18 -16.70 12.29
C VAL A 240 -3.11 -15.49 12.11
N THR A 241 -2.74 -14.31 12.57
CA THR A 241 -3.57 -13.10 12.51
C THR A 241 -3.20 -12.16 11.37
N GLY A 242 -2.41 -12.62 10.40
CA GLY A 242 -1.88 -11.79 9.31
C GLY A 242 -2.97 -11.02 8.56
N ARG A 243 -4.09 -11.67 8.23
CA ARG A 243 -5.23 -11.00 7.58
C ARG A 243 -5.72 -9.80 8.38
N ARG A 244 -5.89 -9.96 9.68
CA ARG A 244 -6.34 -8.89 10.58
C ARG A 244 -5.33 -7.74 10.63
N THR A 245 -4.04 -8.06 10.69
CA THR A 245 -2.97 -7.05 10.71
C THR A 245 -2.99 -6.21 9.43
N VAL A 246 -3.12 -6.84 8.24
CA VAL A 246 -3.28 -6.12 6.96
C VAL A 246 -4.50 -5.20 6.97
N GLU A 247 -5.65 -5.69 7.45
CA GLU A 247 -6.87 -4.89 7.54
C GLU A 247 -6.71 -3.71 8.50
N GLN A 248 -6.06 -3.90 9.64
CA GLN A 248 -5.78 -2.81 10.60
C GLN A 248 -4.85 -1.76 10.00
N THR A 249 -3.80 -2.17 9.27
CA THR A 249 -2.93 -1.24 8.54
C THR A 249 -3.72 -0.46 7.49
N TYR A 250 -4.58 -1.13 6.73
CA TYR A 250 -5.44 -0.49 5.72
C TYR A 250 -6.40 0.55 6.32
N GLU A 251 -7.05 0.19 7.43
CA GLU A 251 -7.92 1.10 8.17
C GLU A 251 -7.15 2.32 8.71
N ALA A 252 -5.96 2.10 9.25
CA ALA A 252 -5.12 3.18 9.77
C ALA A 252 -4.65 4.13 8.65
N VAL A 253 -4.29 3.61 7.47
CA VAL A 253 -3.94 4.45 6.31
C VAL A 253 -5.14 5.27 5.84
N MET A 254 -6.35 4.69 5.80
CA MET A 254 -7.58 5.45 5.52
C MET A 254 -7.79 6.59 6.52
N MET A 255 -7.57 6.35 7.83
CA MET A 255 -7.69 7.38 8.86
C MET A 255 -6.64 8.49 8.67
N LYS A 256 -5.39 8.15 8.32
CA LYS A 256 -4.37 9.16 7.95
C LYS A 256 -4.84 10.03 6.76
N ILE A 257 -5.42 9.45 5.71
CA ILE A 257 -5.97 10.20 4.56
C ILE A 257 -7.12 11.13 4.95
N LEU A 258 -7.94 10.71 5.90
CA LEU A 258 -9.05 11.50 6.40
C LEU A 258 -8.64 12.54 7.44
N ASN A 259 -7.37 12.60 7.85
CA ASN A 259 -6.86 13.37 8.98
C ASN A 259 -7.69 13.11 10.25
N VAL A 260 -7.93 11.83 10.54
CA VAL A 260 -8.66 11.37 11.73
C VAL A 260 -7.64 10.78 12.70
N THR A 261 -7.65 11.24 13.92
CA THR A 261 -6.79 10.72 14.99
C THR A 261 -7.46 9.53 15.69
N PRO A 262 -6.69 8.68 16.42
CA PRO A 262 -7.26 7.55 17.18
C PRO A 262 -8.32 7.99 18.23
N GLU A 263 -8.27 9.24 18.69
CA GLU A 263 -9.20 9.83 19.64
C GLU A 263 -10.55 10.19 18.99
N ASP A 264 -10.55 10.41 17.67
CA ASP A 264 -11.74 10.75 16.91
C ASP A 264 -12.63 9.52 16.71
N LYS A 265 -13.84 9.56 17.22
CA LYS A 265 -14.82 8.48 17.01
C LYS A 265 -15.57 8.71 15.70
N ILE A 266 -14.99 8.27 14.59
CA ILE A 266 -15.68 8.29 13.31
C ILE A 266 -16.44 6.98 13.08
N THR A 267 -17.69 7.06 12.62
CA THR A 267 -18.44 5.86 12.20
C THR A 267 -18.03 5.43 10.79
N TRP A 268 -18.21 4.16 10.44
CA TRP A 268 -17.95 3.66 9.09
C TRP A 268 -18.69 4.47 8.02
N MET A 269 -19.94 4.82 8.26
CA MET A 269 -20.72 5.66 7.34
C MET A 269 -20.17 7.08 7.19
N ALA A 270 -19.70 7.69 8.26
CA ALA A 270 -19.08 9.02 8.18
C ALA A 270 -17.75 8.96 7.41
N GLY A 271 -16.96 7.92 7.64
CA GLY A 271 -15.75 7.63 6.88
C GLY A 271 -16.04 7.43 5.40
N ALA A 272 -17.02 6.56 5.07
CA ALA A 272 -17.43 6.29 3.69
C ALA A 272 -17.81 7.56 2.92
N ARG A 273 -18.58 8.47 3.54
CA ARG A 273 -18.97 9.73 2.90
C ARG A 273 -17.77 10.63 2.60
N ARG A 274 -16.85 10.78 3.57
CA ARG A 274 -15.64 11.59 3.39
C ARG A 274 -14.69 10.99 2.33
N LEU A 275 -14.62 9.65 2.24
CA LEU A 275 -13.85 8.94 1.22
C LEU A 275 -14.49 9.11 -0.18
N ALA A 276 -15.83 9.10 -0.26
CA ALA A 276 -16.55 9.37 -1.50
C ALA A 276 -16.26 10.78 -2.04
N GLU A 277 -16.21 11.80 -1.17
CA GLU A 277 -15.81 13.17 -1.54
C GLU A 277 -14.40 13.26 -2.12
N LYS A 278 -13.51 12.32 -1.73
CA LYS A 278 -12.14 12.20 -2.25
C LYS A 278 -12.03 11.29 -3.48
N GLY A 279 -13.13 10.64 -3.91
CA GLY A 279 -13.12 9.70 -5.04
C GLY A 279 -12.51 8.33 -4.72
N LEU A 280 -12.28 8.01 -3.44
CA LEU A 280 -11.69 6.76 -2.98
C LEU A 280 -12.77 5.67 -2.87
N LEU A 281 -13.28 5.26 -4.04
CA LEU A 281 -14.48 4.42 -4.15
C LEU A 281 -14.29 3.00 -3.57
N ALA A 282 -13.10 2.42 -3.69
CA ALA A 282 -12.81 1.10 -3.11
C ALA A 282 -12.91 1.14 -1.57
N GLU A 283 -12.44 2.21 -0.96
CA GLU A 283 -12.48 2.47 0.46
C GLU A 283 -13.93 2.77 0.93
N VAL A 284 -14.72 3.43 0.08
CA VAL A 284 -16.17 3.59 0.31
C VAL A 284 -16.85 2.22 0.41
N VAL A 285 -16.60 1.33 -0.55
CA VAL A 285 -17.15 -0.03 -0.53
C VAL A 285 -16.73 -0.77 0.73
N TYR A 286 -15.44 -0.70 1.10
CA TYR A 286 -14.92 -1.31 2.32
C TYR A 286 -15.63 -0.80 3.58
N CYS A 287 -15.76 0.51 3.75
CA CYS A 287 -16.45 1.10 4.90
C CYS A 287 -17.94 0.70 4.95
N CYS A 288 -18.61 0.67 3.78
CA CYS A 288 -20.00 0.21 3.71
C CYS A 288 -20.13 -1.27 4.08
N ASP A 289 -19.16 -2.12 3.68
CA ASP A 289 -19.14 -3.54 4.09
C ASP A 289 -18.99 -3.69 5.59
N LYS A 290 -18.10 -2.93 6.23
CA LYS A 290 -17.95 -2.91 7.70
C LYS A 290 -19.24 -2.46 8.40
N GLU A 291 -19.89 -1.41 7.88
CA GLU A 291 -21.19 -0.95 8.40
C GLU A 291 -22.27 -2.02 8.25
N LEU A 292 -22.32 -2.71 7.11
CA LEU A 292 -23.30 -3.76 6.84
C LEU A 292 -23.08 -5.04 7.67
N LEU A 293 -21.85 -5.30 8.12
CA LEU A 293 -21.59 -6.35 9.13
C LEU A 293 -22.24 -6.02 10.48
N LEU A 294 -22.31 -4.76 10.84
CA LEU A 294 -22.95 -4.30 12.09
C LEU A 294 -24.44 -4.16 11.94
N GLY A 295 -24.92 -3.70 10.79
CA GLY A 295 -26.33 -3.49 10.47
C GLY A 295 -26.68 -3.95 9.05
N PRO A 296 -26.96 -5.26 8.83
CA PRO A 296 -27.20 -5.84 7.49
C PRO A 296 -28.39 -5.23 6.73
N GLN A 297 -29.18 -4.40 7.40
CA GLN A 297 -30.36 -3.76 6.84
C GLN A 297 -30.18 -2.24 6.62
N ASN A 298 -28.98 -1.71 6.78
CA ASN A 298 -28.71 -0.30 6.60
C ASN A 298 -28.83 0.10 5.12
N LEU A 299 -30.00 0.61 4.72
CA LEU A 299 -30.28 1.01 3.33
C LEU A 299 -29.34 2.14 2.86
N GLN A 300 -28.91 3.02 3.77
CA GLN A 300 -27.96 4.09 3.39
C GLN A 300 -26.59 3.52 3.03
N ALA A 301 -26.11 2.52 3.79
CA ALA A 301 -24.86 1.84 3.48
C ALA A 301 -24.95 1.05 2.16
N MET A 302 -26.05 0.33 1.95
CA MET A 302 -26.32 -0.37 0.68
C MET A 302 -26.35 0.61 -0.50
N GLN A 303 -27.06 1.72 -0.36
CA GLN A 303 -27.19 2.74 -1.40
C GLN A 303 -25.81 3.32 -1.78
N LEU A 304 -25.03 3.74 -0.78
CA LEU A 304 -23.71 4.31 -1.00
C LEU A 304 -22.75 3.29 -1.63
N LYS A 305 -22.79 2.03 -1.15
CA LYS A 305 -22.02 0.92 -1.74
C LYS A 305 -22.39 0.67 -3.20
N GLY A 306 -23.70 0.60 -3.51
CA GLY A 306 -24.18 0.39 -4.88
C GLY A 306 -23.73 1.48 -5.83
N LEU A 307 -23.78 2.74 -5.41
CA LEU A 307 -23.29 3.89 -6.18
C LEU A 307 -21.79 3.80 -6.42
N ALA A 308 -20.99 3.54 -5.38
CA ALA A 308 -19.55 3.40 -5.50
C ALA A 308 -19.15 2.24 -6.44
N LEU A 309 -19.82 1.10 -6.33
CA LEU A 309 -19.62 -0.04 -7.24
C LEU A 309 -19.95 0.32 -8.70
N ASN A 310 -21.05 1.03 -8.92
CA ASN A 310 -21.44 1.48 -10.26
C ASN A 310 -20.39 2.42 -10.85
N ASP A 311 -19.91 3.38 -10.09
CA ASP A 311 -18.88 4.33 -10.52
C ASP A 311 -17.52 3.66 -10.75
N MET A 312 -17.25 2.54 -10.07
CA MET A 312 -16.08 1.68 -10.33
C MET A 312 -16.26 0.77 -11.57
N GLY A 313 -17.39 0.83 -12.28
CA GLY A 313 -17.71 -0.08 -13.38
C GLY A 313 -18.13 -1.49 -12.96
N ARG A 314 -18.30 -1.76 -11.67
CA ARG A 314 -18.78 -3.03 -11.12
C ARG A 314 -20.31 -3.09 -11.14
N CYS A 315 -20.87 -2.79 -12.32
CA CYS A 315 -22.31 -2.54 -12.50
C CYS A 315 -23.17 -3.75 -12.14
N GLN A 316 -22.70 -4.98 -12.35
CA GLN A 316 -23.48 -6.19 -12.01
C GLN A 316 -23.68 -6.30 -10.50
N GLU A 317 -22.64 -6.06 -9.72
CA GLU A 317 -22.71 -6.06 -8.25
C GLU A 317 -23.56 -4.91 -7.71
N ALA A 318 -23.48 -3.75 -8.36
CA ALA A 318 -24.34 -2.62 -8.04
C ALA A 318 -25.82 -2.95 -8.24
N ILE A 319 -26.17 -3.61 -9.35
CA ILE A 319 -27.56 -4.06 -9.65
C ILE A 319 -28.09 -4.99 -8.55
N GLU A 320 -27.28 -5.97 -8.12
CA GLU A 320 -27.67 -6.90 -7.06
C GLU A 320 -28.01 -6.17 -5.75
N ILE A 321 -27.20 -5.16 -5.39
CA ILE A 321 -27.46 -4.33 -4.21
C ILE A 321 -28.72 -3.48 -4.39
N PHE A 322 -28.90 -2.85 -5.56
CA PHE A 322 -30.10 -2.06 -5.83
C PHE A 322 -31.37 -2.92 -5.82
N ASP A 323 -31.30 -4.18 -6.27
CA ASP A 323 -32.43 -5.12 -6.18
C ASP A 323 -32.82 -5.41 -4.73
N LEU A 324 -31.83 -5.59 -3.84
CA LEU A 324 -32.11 -5.76 -2.41
C LEU A 324 -32.78 -4.53 -1.79
N ILE A 325 -32.37 -3.32 -2.20
CA ILE A 325 -32.99 -2.08 -1.75
C ILE A 325 -34.41 -1.97 -2.29
N LEU A 326 -34.59 -2.17 -3.61
CA LEU A 326 -35.90 -2.02 -4.29
C LEU A 326 -36.95 -3.03 -3.84
N ALA A 327 -36.51 -4.18 -3.30
CA ALA A 327 -37.44 -5.14 -2.67
C ALA A 327 -38.07 -4.60 -1.39
N ARG A 328 -37.50 -3.56 -0.78
CA ARG A 328 -37.95 -2.95 0.49
C ARG A 328 -38.48 -1.52 0.30
N ASP A 329 -37.74 -0.75 -0.46
CA ASP A 329 -38.03 0.66 -0.75
C ASP A 329 -37.78 0.97 -2.24
N ARG A 330 -38.85 1.17 -2.99
CA ARG A 330 -38.81 1.51 -4.40
C ARG A 330 -38.76 3.03 -4.60
N SER A 331 -37.70 3.67 -4.11
CA SER A 331 -37.52 5.11 -4.28
C SER A 331 -37.14 5.45 -5.73
N ALA A 332 -37.51 6.66 -6.19
CA ALA A 332 -37.13 7.15 -7.52
C ALA A 332 -35.60 7.20 -7.70
N TYR A 333 -34.88 7.54 -6.64
CA TYR A 333 -33.42 7.61 -6.64
C TYR A 333 -32.79 6.23 -6.88
N THR A 334 -33.23 5.19 -6.17
CA THR A 334 -32.70 3.83 -6.36
C THR A 334 -33.04 3.24 -7.73
N LEU A 335 -34.25 3.53 -8.23
CA LEU A 335 -34.65 3.14 -9.58
C LEU A 335 -33.74 3.78 -10.63
N THR A 336 -33.43 5.07 -10.50
CA THR A 336 -32.51 5.78 -11.39
C THR A 336 -31.11 5.16 -11.32
N ALA A 337 -30.59 4.89 -10.15
CA ALA A 337 -29.27 4.29 -9.97
C ALA A 337 -29.18 2.89 -10.58
N LYS A 338 -30.21 2.05 -10.43
CA LYS A 338 -30.28 0.74 -11.09
C LYS A 338 -30.34 0.87 -12.63
N GLY A 339 -31.15 1.80 -13.13
CA GLY A 339 -31.21 2.10 -14.58
C GLY A 339 -29.84 2.49 -15.12
N GLN A 340 -29.12 3.35 -14.40
CA GLN A 340 -27.76 3.74 -14.76
C GLN A 340 -26.79 2.54 -14.77
N ALA A 341 -26.85 1.66 -13.78
CA ALA A 341 -26.03 0.46 -13.72
C ALA A 341 -26.31 -0.50 -14.89
N LEU A 342 -27.57 -0.65 -15.29
CA LEU A 342 -27.95 -1.41 -16.49
C LEU A 342 -27.37 -0.79 -17.78
N MET A 343 -27.35 0.55 -17.89
CA MET A 343 -26.68 1.24 -18.99
C MET A 343 -25.18 0.98 -19.01
N GLY A 344 -24.53 0.91 -17.86
CA GLY A 344 -23.12 0.54 -17.74
C GLY A 344 -22.81 -0.85 -18.31
N LEU A 345 -23.79 -1.74 -18.30
CA LEU A 345 -23.74 -3.06 -18.94
C LEU A 345 -24.27 -3.04 -20.39
N THR A 346 -24.47 -1.88 -21.00
CA THR A 346 -25.07 -1.67 -22.35
C THR A 346 -26.50 -2.22 -22.50
N LYS A 347 -27.17 -2.54 -21.39
CA LYS A 347 -28.56 -3.03 -21.35
C LYS A 347 -29.54 -1.85 -21.42
N TYR A 348 -29.44 -1.06 -22.49
CA TYR A 348 -30.21 0.19 -22.63
C TYR A 348 -31.73 -0.04 -22.64
N ALA A 349 -32.21 -1.08 -23.34
CA ALA A 349 -33.64 -1.39 -23.36
C ALA A 349 -34.16 -1.77 -21.97
N ASP A 350 -33.38 -2.55 -21.23
CA ASP A 350 -33.78 -3.02 -19.89
C ASP A 350 -33.76 -1.89 -18.85
N SER A 351 -33.02 -0.80 -19.10
CA SER A 351 -32.95 0.36 -18.20
C SER A 351 -34.19 1.26 -18.27
N LEU A 352 -34.86 1.33 -19.44
CA LEU A 352 -35.99 2.24 -19.68
C LEU A 352 -37.13 2.11 -18.66
N PRO A 353 -37.62 0.90 -18.31
CA PRO A 353 -38.71 0.75 -17.34
C PRO A 353 -38.38 1.35 -15.96
N TYR A 354 -37.09 1.31 -15.55
CA TYR A 354 -36.66 1.84 -14.27
C TYR A 354 -36.67 3.37 -14.27
N PHE A 355 -36.25 3.99 -15.37
CA PHE A 355 -36.36 5.46 -15.53
C PHE A 355 -37.82 5.92 -15.66
N ASP A 356 -38.66 5.16 -16.34
CA ASP A 356 -40.10 5.45 -16.43
C ASP A 356 -40.76 5.43 -15.07
N GLU A 357 -40.47 4.40 -14.25
CA GLU A 357 -41.02 4.30 -12.89
C GLU A 357 -40.44 5.41 -11.99
N ALA A 358 -39.15 5.74 -12.12
CA ALA A 358 -38.52 6.82 -11.36
C ALA A 358 -39.20 8.18 -11.63
N LEU A 359 -39.41 8.50 -12.89
CA LEU A 359 -40.07 9.74 -13.32
C LEU A 359 -41.57 9.77 -12.95
N ALA A 360 -42.23 8.63 -12.94
CA ALA A 360 -43.62 8.54 -12.46
C ALA A 360 -43.73 8.81 -10.94
N LYS A 361 -42.70 8.44 -10.15
CA LYS A 361 -42.66 8.70 -8.69
C LYS A 361 -42.21 10.10 -8.36
N ASP A 362 -41.21 10.59 -9.08
CA ASP A 362 -40.65 11.93 -8.92
C ASP A 362 -40.37 12.54 -10.32
N PRO A 363 -41.32 13.32 -10.86
CA PRO A 363 -41.14 13.98 -12.15
C PRO A 363 -40.00 15.03 -12.16
N GLN A 364 -39.46 15.42 -11.01
CA GLN A 364 -38.41 16.42 -10.90
C GLN A 364 -37.00 15.80 -10.86
N ILE A 365 -36.89 14.48 -10.83
CA ILE A 365 -35.58 13.80 -10.83
C ILE A 365 -34.92 13.92 -12.20
N ARG A 366 -34.16 14.98 -12.40
CA ARG A 366 -33.54 15.34 -13.67
C ARG A 366 -32.66 14.22 -14.23
N GLU A 367 -31.89 13.58 -13.37
CA GLU A 367 -30.96 12.50 -13.74
C GLU A 367 -31.66 11.35 -14.43
N ALA A 368 -32.84 10.93 -13.97
CA ALA A 368 -33.62 9.88 -14.62
C ALA A 368 -34.03 10.28 -16.03
N GLY A 369 -34.41 11.55 -16.26
CA GLY A 369 -34.72 12.08 -17.58
C GLY A 369 -33.51 12.09 -18.50
N VAL A 370 -32.35 12.51 -18.00
CA VAL A 370 -31.10 12.54 -18.78
C VAL A 370 -30.68 11.10 -19.16
N PHE A 371 -30.67 10.17 -18.21
CA PHE A 371 -30.26 8.79 -18.49
C PHE A 371 -31.28 8.05 -19.38
N LYS A 372 -32.57 8.30 -19.22
CA LYS A 372 -33.60 7.77 -20.15
C LYS A 372 -33.36 8.25 -21.58
N GLY A 373 -33.10 9.56 -21.77
CA GLY A 373 -32.76 10.13 -23.07
C GLY A 373 -31.50 9.52 -23.67
N MET A 374 -30.44 9.34 -22.85
CA MET A 374 -29.21 8.68 -23.29
C MET A 374 -29.48 7.22 -23.71
N ALA A 375 -30.27 6.44 -22.94
CA ALA A 375 -30.62 5.08 -23.30
C ALA A 375 -31.40 5.00 -24.62
N LEU A 376 -32.38 5.89 -24.81
CA LEU A 376 -33.13 6.00 -26.09
C LEU A 376 -32.22 6.36 -27.25
N TYR A 377 -31.31 7.30 -27.04
CA TYR A 377 -30.37 7.74 -28.09
C TYR A 377 -29.46 6.57 -28.54
N PHE A 378 -28.91 5.79 -27.58
CA PHE A 378 -28.10 4.61 -27.90
C PHE A 378 -28.90 3.46 -28.55
N LEU A 379 -30.21 3.43 -28.36
CA LEU A 379 -31.12 2.51 -29.07
C LEU A 379 -31.52 3.00 -30.47
N GLY A 380 -31.00 4.15 -30.95
CA GLY A 380 -31.34 4.74 -32.22
C GLY A 380 -32.68 5.50 -32.21
N ARG A 381 -33.34 5.68 -31.05
CA ARG A 381 -34.64 6.37 -30.87
C ARG A 381 -34.40 7.86 -30.59
N SER A 382 -33.66 8.53 -31.49
CA SER A 382 -33.18 9.89 -31.29
C SER A 382 -34.31 10.92 -31.14
N GLU A 383 -35.43 10.78 -31.89
CA GLU A 383 -36.57 11.71 -31.79
C GLU A 383 -37.20 11.66 -30.40
N GLU A 384 -37.37 10.45 -29.82
CA GLU A 384 -37.90 10.27 -28.49
C GLU A 384 -36.92 10.77 -27.42
N ALA A 385 -35.61 10.56 -27.60
CA ALA A 385 -34.61 11.10 -26.74
C ALA A 385 -34.65 12.62 -26.65
N MET A 386 -34.71 13.28 -27.81
CA MET A 386 -34.76 14.75 -27.92
C MET A 386 -36.07 15.36 -27.45
N ALA A 387 -37.13 14.57 -27.34
CA ALA A 387 -38.39 15.03 -26.72
C ALA A 387 -38.29 15.14 -25.18
N ILE A 388 -37.26 14.55 -24.56
CA ILE A 388 -37.01 14.64 -23.10
C ILE A 388 -36.19 15.91 -22.83
N GLU A 389 -36.83 16.93 -22.24
CA GLU A 389 -36.21 18.24 -22.04
C GLU A 389 -34.91 18.17 -21.21
N ALA A 390 -34.87 17.35 -20.19
CA ALA A 390 -33.66 17.13 -19.34
C ALA A 390 -32.49 16.60 -20.17
N PHE A 391 -32.71 15.64 -21.07
CA PHE A 391 -31.69 15.11 -21.94
C PHE A 391 -31.30 16.12 -23.03
N LYS A 392 -32.28 16.77 -23.70
CA LYS A 392 -32.03 17.77 -24.72
C LYS A 392 -31.16 18.90 -24.21
N SER A 393 -31.46 19.43 -23.04
CA SER A 393 -30.70 20.50 -22.42
C SER A 393 -29.24 20.09 -22.16
N GLU A 394 -29.01 18.85 -21.66
CA GLU A 394 -27.67 18.32 -21.42
C GLU A 394 -26.91 18.06 -22.73
N PHE A 395 -27.60 17.50 -23.73
CA PHE A 395 -27.04 17.22 -25.04
C PHE A 395 -26.59 18.54 -25.73
N ASP A 396 -27.45 19.55 -25.74
CA ASP A 396 -27.14 20.85 -26.32
C ASP A 396 -25.95 21.54 -25.63
N ALA A 397 -25.89 21.44 -24.28
CA ALA A 397 -24.79 22.01 -23.50
C ALA A 397 -23.45 21.36 -23.85
N ARG A 398 -23.42 20.01 -23.93
CA ARG A 398 -22.19 19.26 -24.28
C ARG A 398 -21.78 19.48 -25.73
N PHE A 399 -22.73 19.52 -26.64
CA PHE A 399 -22.47 19.78 -28.07
C PHE A 399 -21.88 21.19 -28.26
N ARG A 400 -22.46 22.22 -27.64
CA ARG A 400 -21.89 23.59 -27.69
C ARG A 400 -20.48 23.63 -27.11
N SER A 401 -20.22 22.96 -25.98
CA SER A 401 -18.89 22.96 -25.36
C SER A 401 -17.82 22.30 -26.25
N GLN A 402 -18.17 21.32 -27.06
CA GLN A 402 -17.26 20.71 -28.03
C GLN A 402 -16.98 21.62 -29.22
N PHE A 403 -17.99 22.33 -29.70
CA PHE A 403 -17.83 23.31 -30.79
C PHE A 403 -16.99 24.51 -30.38
N ASP A 404 -17.15 24.98 -29.16
CA ASP A 404 -16.36 26.11 -28.63
C ASP A 404 -14.90 25.72 -28.40
N LYS A 405 -14.61 24.50 -27.98
CA LYS A 405 -13.24 23.97 -27.88
C LYS A 405 -12.59 23.81 -29.26
N GLY A 406 -13.32 23.37 -30.28
CA GLY A 406 -12.83 23.25 -31.64
C GLY A 406 -12.59 24.60 -32.36
N ARG A 407 -13.08 25.71 -31.80
CA ARG A 407 -12.81 27.07 -32.30
C ARG A 407 -11.59 27.75 -31.70
N GLN A 408 -10.95 27.14 -30.69
CA GLN A 408 -9.77 27.67 -29.99
C GLN A 408 -8.43 27.10 -30.47
N GLU A 409 -8.36 26.43 -31.65
CA GLU A 409 -7.10 26.06 -32.29
C GLU A 409 -7.10 26.48 -33.75
N PRO A 410 -5.94 26.89 -34.31
CA PRO A 410 -4.80 27.60 -33.74
C PRO A 410 -4.61 28.96 -34.38
N GLU A 411 -4.10 29.93 -33.65
CA GLU A 411 -3.38 31.05 -34.27
C GLU A 411 -2.10 30.50 -34.91
N SER A 412 -2.07 30.53 -36.21
CA SER A 412 -0.91 30.17 -37.01
C SER A 412 0.30 31.00 -36.62
N ASP A 413 1.33 30.32 -36.13
CA ASP A 413 2.69 30.87 -36.12
C ASP A 413 3.05 31.31 -37.54
N GLY A 414 3.01 32.61 -37.76
CA GLY A 414 3.50 33.23 -38.94
C GLY A 414 5.00 33.03 -39.10
N CYS A 415 5.39 32.15 -39.99
CA CYS A 415 6.71 32.16 -40.57
C CYS A 415 6.96 33.52 -41.26
N SER A 416 7.69 34.40 -40.60
CA SER A 416 8.41 35.47 -41.29
C SER A 416 9.74 34.92 -41.79
N HIS A 417 9.78 34.50 -43.04
CA HIS A 417 11.01 34.56 -43.82
C HIS A 417 11.20 36.04 -44.20
N ASP A 418 12.31 36.59 -43.72
CA ASP A 418 13.00 37.66 -44.47
C ASP A 418 14.49 37.74 -44.08
N ALA A 419 15.34 37.59 -45.15
CA ALA A 419 16.72 38.01 -45.39
C ALA A 419 17.85 37.41 -44.54
#